data_2bf54d986f99207d7e646cc667e106ef
#
_entry.id   2bf54d986f99207d7e646cc667e106ef
#
_cell.length_a   1.000
_cell.length_b   1.000
_cell.length_c   1.000
_cell.angle_alpha   90.00
_cell.angle_beta   90.00
_cell.angle_gamma   90.00
#
_symmetry.space_group_name_H-M   'P 1'
#
loop_
_entity.id
_entity.type
_entity.pdbx_description
1 polymer ?
#
loop_
_entity_poly.entity_id
_entity_poly.type
_entity_poly.pdbx_seq_one_letter_code
_entity_poly.pdbx_strand_id
1 'polypeptide(L)'
;IQGWERYIRRLRDYGSKVFVTGSNASMLSRELGTHLTGRYVRRELFPFSFKEFLKLKDVNFPEIGLLSTNEKALLKGQFNSYFELGGFPDYLKSGNREYLKSLYESVLYRDVMVRNNLTNEKELLELVYYISSNVGKLMSYNSLAKVVGVKNASTISNYIAFLQDSYLIFMVNKYDVSLKKQMQNAKKGYLIDLGLLRMLAFHHTEDNGRLLENLVYLDLTRKGKEIYYHNQKKECDFVIKEKSKIVEAIQVSWSIEVESTYN
;
A
#
# COMPACT_ATOMS: atom_id res chain seq x y z
N ILE A 1 -17.30 -12.69 -16.97
CA ILE A 1 -18.38 -13.65 -17.27
C ILE A 1 -19.50 -13.37 -16.28
N GLN A 2 -20.67 -12.99 -16.78
CA GLN A 2 -21.84 -12.70 -15.95
C GLN A 2 -22.37 -13.99 -15.30
N GLY A 3 -22.60 -14.01 -13.99
CA GLY A 3 -23.15 -15.16 -13.27
C GLY A 3 -22.14 -16.25 -12.87
N TRP A 4 -20.85 -15.95 -12.92
CA TRP A 4 -19.77 -16.88 -12.53
C TRP A 4 -19.88 -17.31 -11.06
N GLU A 5 -20.45 -16.49 -10.20
CA GLU A 5 -20.62 -16.74 -8.76
C GLU A 5 -21.55 -17.94 -8.50
N ARG A 6 -22.58 -18.11 -9.35
CA ARG A 6 -23.50 -19.26 -9.28
C ARG A 6 -22.79 -20.56 -9.61
N TYR A 7 -21.84 -20.52 -10.56
CA TYR A 7 -21.03 -21.68 -10.93
C TYR A 7 -20.10 -22.07 -9.77
N ILE A 8 -19.40 -21.10 -9.17
CA ILE A 8 -18.54 -21.33 -8.00
C ILE A 8 -19.33 -21.91 -6.83
N ARG A 9 -20.52 -21.39 -6.56
CA ARG A 9 -21.42 -21.94 -5.53
C ARG A 9 -21.72 -23.42 -5.79
N ARG A 10 -22.05 -23.76 -7.02
CA ARG A 10 -22.35 -25.13 -7.43
C ARG A 10 -21.15 -26.06 -7.23
N LEU A 11 -19.97 -25.67 -7.68
CA LEU A 11 -18.75 -26.44 -7.48
C LEU A 11 -18.49 -26.72 -6.00
N ARG A 12 -18.66 -25.72 -5.16
CA ARG A 12 -18.50 -25.85 -3.72
C ARG A 12 -19.57 -26.79 -3.12
N ASP A 13 -20.82 -26.69 -3.53
CA ASP A 13 -21.89 -27.53 -3.05
C ASP A 13 -21.65 -29.02 -3.43
N TYR A 14 -20.87 -29.28 -4.49
CA TYR A 14 -20.32 -30.60 -4.84
C TYR A 14 -19.05 -31.00 -4.05
N GLY A 15 -18.66 -30.22 -3.03
CA GLY A 15 -17.50 -30.50 -2.18
C GLY A 15 -16.16 -30.04 -2.74
N SER A 16 -16.12 -29.31 -3.85
CA SER A 16 -14.87 -28.81 -4.44
C SER A 16 -14.30 -27.65 -3.60
N LYS A 17 -12.98 -27.65 -3.40
CA LYS A 17 -12.23 -26.50 -2.89
C LYS A 17 -11.94 -25.56 -4.05
N VAL A 18 -12.47 -24.33 -3.97
CA VAL A 18 -12.36 -23.35 -5.05
C VAL A 18 -11.56 -22.15 -4.58
N PHE A 19 -10.62 -21.66 -5.40
CA PHE A 19 -9.89 -20.43 -5.22
C PHE A 19 -10.31 -19.45 -6.32
N VAL A 20 -10.67 -18.23 -5.91
CA VAL A 20 -11.02 -17.14 -6.81
C VAL A 20 -10.05 -16.00 -6.57
N THR A 21 -9.45 -15.46 -7.63
CA THR A 21 -8.53 -14.32 -7.55
C THR A 21 -9.06 -13.14 -8.34
N GLY A 22 -8.74 -11.93 -7.90
CA GLY A 22 -9.08 -10.71 -8.59
C GLY A 22 -8.24 -9.53 -8.11
N SER A 23 -8.02 -8.56 -8.98
CA SER A 23 -7.22 -7.36 -8.73
C SER A 23 -7.98 -6.26 -7.98
N ASN A 24 -9.30 -6.39 -7.82
CA ASN A 24 -10.13 -5.39 -7.14
C ASN A 24 -10.83 -5.99 -5.91
N ALA A 25 -10.45 -5.48 -4.75
CA ALA A 25 -10.91 -5.99 -3.46
C ALA A 25 -12.41 -5.74 -3.21
N SER A 26 -12.89 -4.53 -3.50
CA SER A 26 -14.26 -4.12 -3.18
C SER A 26 -15.28 -4.77 -4.10
N MET A 27 -14.96 -4.90 -5.39
CA MET A 27 -15.81 -5.55 -6.37
C MET A 27 -15.95 -7.04 -6.08
N LEU A 28 -14.83 -7.73 -5.88
CA LEU A 28 -14.83 -9.14 -5.55
C LEU A 28 -15.62 -9.41 -4.25
N SER A 29 -15.45 -8.55 -3.24
CA SER A 29 -16.20 -8.66 -1.99
C SER A 29 -17.70 -8.42 -2.15
N ARG A 30 -18.13 -7.48 -3.02
CA ARG A 30 -19.54 -7.24 -3.31
C ARG A 30 -20.16 -8.40 -4.07
N GLU A 31 -19.51 -8.88 -5.13
CA GLU A 31 -19.99 -10.01 -5.94
C GLU A 31 -20.06 -11.30 -5.10
N LEU A 32 -19.03 -11.59 -4.32
CA LEU A 32 -19.03 -12.75 -3.43
C LEU A 32 -20.01 -12.58 -2.26
N GLY A 33 -20.14 -11.36 -1.70
CA GLY A 33 -21.00 -11.06 -0.57
C GLY A 33 -22.47 -11.28 -0.88
N THR A 34 -22.92 -10.96 -2.10
CA THR A 34 -24.31 -11.16 -2.54
C THR A 34 -24.66 -12.63 -2.78
N HIS A 35 -23.72 -13.43 -3.27
CA HIS A 35 -24.00 -14.80 -3.73
C HIS A 35 -23.40 -15.91 -2.85
N LEU A 36 -22.34 -15.61 -2.07
CA LEU A 36 -21.61 -16.57 -1.25
C LEU A 36 -21.57 -16.17 0.24
N THR A 37 -22.56 -15.44 0.72
CA THR A 37 -22.63 -14.90 2.10
C THR A 37 -22.15 -15.89 3.15
N GLY A 38 -21.09 -15.51 3.90
CA GLY A 38 -20.52 -16.30 4.98
C GLY A 38 -19.79 -17.58 4.57
N ARG A 39 -19.55 -17.81 3.28
CA ARG A 39 -19.02 -19.07 2.73
C ARG A 39 -17.67 -18.94 2.03
N TYR A 40 -16.92 -17.85 2.26
CA TYR A 40 -15.58 -17.67 1.73
C TYR A 40 -14.64 -17.07 2.78
N VAL A 41 -13.36 -17.30 2.59
CA VAL A 41 -12.28 -16.68 3.37
C VAL A 41 -11.52 -15.77 2.44
N ARG A 42 -11.46 -14.48 2.76
CA ARG A 42 -10.65 -13.51 2.02
C ARG A 42 -9.21 -13.57 2.47
N ARG A 43 -8.32 -13.55 1.50
CA ARG A 43 -6.88 -13.37 1.69
C ARG A 43 -6.39 -12.27 0.76
N GLU A 44 -5.61 -11.34 1.28
CA GLU A 44 -4.97 -10.29 0.51
C GLU A 44 -3.52 -10.68 0.25
N LEU A 45 -3.11 -10.56 -1.02
CA LEU A 45 -1.75 -10.81 -1.46
C LEU A 45 -1.09 -9.49 -1.78
N PHE A 46 -0.01 -9.20 -1.08
CA PHE A 46 0.85 -8.05 -1.31
C PHE A 46 2.08 -8.47 -2.13
N PRO A 47 2.80 -7.52 -2.76
CA PRO A 47 4.15 -7.78 -3.24
C PRO A 47 4.99 -8.41 -2.14
N PHE A 48 6.06 -9.13 -2.46
CA PHE A 48 6.88 -9.84 -1.49
C PHE A 48 7.36 -8.93 -0.35
N SER A 49 7.26 -9.42 0.87
CA SER A 49 7.96 -8.87 2.03
C SER A 49 9.48 -9.12 1.91
N PHE A 50 10.28 -8.43 2.70
CA PHE A 50 11.72 -8.67 2.72
C PHE A 50 12.06 -10.15 3.03
N LYS A 51 11.31 -10.79 3.93
CA LYS A 51 11.48 -12.22 4.24
C LYS A 51 11.20 -13.12 3.03
N GLU A 52 10.19 -12.80 2.24
CA GLU A 52 9.86 -13.54 1.00
C GLU A 52 10.87 -13.25 -0.11
N PHE A 53 11.39 -12.02 -0.20
CA PHE A 53 12.49 -11.66 -1.08
C PHE A 53 13.76 -12.48 -0.77
N LEU A 54 14.13 -12.62 0.50
CA LEU A 54 15.27 -13.46 0.90
C LEU A 54 15.05 -14.92 0.49
N LYS A 55 13.85 -15.46 0.68
CA LYS A 55 13.50 -16.81 0.21
C LYS A 55 13.61 -16.95 -1.31
N LEU A 56 13.17 -15.95 -2.09
CA LEU A 56 13.31 -15.95 -3.55
C LEU A 56 14.78 -15.98 -3.99
N LYS A 57 15.68 -15.41 -3.18
CA LYS A 57 17.13 -15.38 -3.43
C LYS A 57 17.87 -16.58 -2.82
N ASP A 58 17.16 -17.55 -2.27
CA ASP A 58 17.71 -18.71 -1.55
C ASP A 58 18.66 -18.31 -0.41
N VAL A 59 18.41 -17.14 0.21
CA VAL A 59 19.21 -16.59 1.29
C VAL A 59 18.52 -16.86 2.63
N ASN A 60 19.19 -17.64 3.47
CA ASN A 60 18.74 -17.95 4.83
C ASN A 60 19.64 -17.29 5.85
N PHE A 61 19.04 -16.68 6.87
CA PHE A 61 19.77 -16.13 8.00
C PHE A 61 19.27 -16.77 9.30
N PRO A 62 20.16 -16.98 10.29
CA PRO A 62 19.75 -17.26 11.65
C PRO A 62 18.97 -16.08 12.26
N GLU A 63 18.51 -16.19 13.49
CA GLU A 63 17.88 -15.08 14.20
C GLU A 63 18.79 -13.85 14.22
N ILE A 64 18.22 -12.66 14.04
CA ILE A 64 18.94 -11.39 13.89
C ILE A 64 19.97 -11.17 15.01
N GLY A 65 19.65 -11.59 16.24
CA GLY A 65 20.53 -11.47 17.41
C GLY A 65 21.81 -12.33 17.36
N LEU A 66 21.84 -13.35 16.50
CA LEU A 66 22.94 -14.32 16.39
C LEU A 66 23.83 -14.10 15.16
N LEU A 67 23.59 -13.03 14.38
CA LEU A 67 24.31 -12.76 13.14
C LEU A 67 25.75 -12.30 13.43
N SER A 68 26.71 -12.93 12.75
CA SER A 68 28.09 -12.45 12.63
C SER A 68 28.16 -11.12 11.86
N THR A 69 29.30 -10.44 11.92
CA THR A 69 29.53 -9.17 11.20
C THR A 69 29.37 -9.35 9.69
N ASN A 70 29.85 -10.45 9.11
CA ASN A 70 29.71 -10.73 7.69
C ASN A 70 28.26 -10.99 7.30
N GLU A 71 27.49 -11.74 8.10
CA GLU A 71 26.07 -11.98 7.87
C GLU A 71 25.24 -10.69 7.97
N LYS A 72 25.56 -9.81 8.93
CA LYS A 72 24.95 -8.48 9.02
C LYS A 72 25.21 -7.64 7.78
N ALA A 73 26.45 -7.64 7.26
CA ALA A 73 26.81 -6.92 6.04
C ALA A 73 26.05 -7.49 4.82
N LEU A 74 25.97 -8.81 4.69
CA LEU A 74 25.21 -9.47 3.63
C LEU A 74 23.72 -9.16 3.74
N LEU A 75 23.13 -9.26 4.92
CA LEU A 75 21.71 -8.94 5.15
C LEU A 75 21.41 -7.48 4.81
N LYS A 76 22.28 -6.55 5.17
CA LYS A 76 22.19 -5.14 4.80
C LYS A 76 22.23 -4.94 3.27
N GLY A 77 23.11 -5.66 2.57
CA GLY A 77 23.17 -5.65 1.10
C GLY A 77 21.88 -6.16 0.46
N GLN A 78 21.32 -7.25 0.99
CA GLN A 78 20.02 -7.78 0.53
C GLN A 78 18.86 -6.80 0.83
N PHE A 79 18.88 -6.16 1.99
CA PHE A 79 17.89 -5.14 2.33
C PHE A 79 17.97 -3.95 1.39
N ASN A 80 19.15 -3.44 1.09
CA ASN A 80 19.33 -2.34 0.13
C ASN A 80 18.80 -2.72 -1.26
N SER A 81 19.05 -3.95 -1.72
CA SER A 81 18.51 -4.45 -2.99
C SER A 81 16.98 -4.51 -2.97
N TYR A 82 16.38 -5.03 -1.90
CA TYR A 82 14.94 -5.06 -1.74
C TYR A 82 14.33 -3.65 -1.64
N PHE A 83 14.98 -2.76 -0.92
CA PHE A 83 14.57 -1.37 -0.73
C PHE A 83 14.60 -0.59 -2.05
N GLU A 84 15.51 -0.95 -2.96
CA GLU A 84 15.61 -0.36 -4.30
C GLU A 84 14.58 -0.97 -5.27
N LEU A 85 14.47 -2.30 -5.31
CA LEU A 85 13.68 -3.02 -6.32
C LEU A 85 12.21 -3.18 -5.93
N GLY A 86 11.87 -3.13 -4.64
CA GLY A 86 10.53 -3.46 -4.15
C GLY A 86 10.28 -4.96 -4.08
N GLY A 87 9.01 -5.37 -4.10
CA GLY A 87 8.59 -6.75 -3.85
C GLY A 87 7.80 -7.42 -4.97
N PHE A 88 7.62 -6.81 -6.15
CA PHE A 88 6.91 -7.47 -7.24
C PHE A 88 7.69 -8.66 -7.80
N PRO A 89 7.16 -9.91 -7.69
CA PRO A 89 7.93 -11.12 -7.99
C PRO A 89 8.49 -11.19 -9.41
N ASP A 90 7.71 -10.81 -10.41
CA ASP A 90 8.12 -10.88 -11.81
C ASP A 90 9.18 -9.81 -12.14
N TYR A 91 9.11 -8.64 -11.48
CA TYR A 91 10.17 -7.65 -11.59
C TYR A 91 11.47 -8.12 -10.92
N LEU A 92 11.37 -8.73 -9.74
CA LEU A 92 12.53 -9.28 -9.03
C LEU A 92 13.25 -10.41 -9.81
N LYS A 93 12.50 -11.17 -10.61
CA LYS A 93 13.04 -12.25 -11.45
C LYS A 93 13.65 -11.73 -12.76
N SER A 94 12.97 -10.78 -13.40
CA SER A 94 13.35 -10.31 -14.75
C SER A 94 14.30 -9.12 -14.73
N GLY A 95 14.27 -8.28 -13.70
CA GLY A 95 14.94 -6.98 -13.66
C GLY A 95 14.40 -5.96 -14.67
N ASN A 96 13.31 -6.29 -15.36
CA ASN A 96 12.80 -5.48 -16.46
C ASN A 96 11.88 -4.37 -15.97
N ARG A 97 12.33 -3.12 -16.04
CA ARG A 97 11.55 -1.95 -15.63
C ARG A 97 10.26 -1.75 -16.45
N GLU A 98 10.23 -2.18 -17.71
CA GLU A 98 9.01 -2.11 -18.54
C GLU A 98 7.87 -2.95 -17.94
N TYR A 99 8.19 -4.00 -17.17
CA TYR A 99 7.19 -4.76 -16.44
C TYR A 99 6.42 -3.88 -15.43
N LEU A 100 7.13 -3.08 -14.62
CA LEU A 100 6.48 -2.18 -13.63
C LEU A 100 5.62 -1.12 -14.32
N LYS A 101 6.08 -0.58 -15.45
CA LYS A 101 5.33 0.37 -16.26
C LYS A 101 4.05 -0.24 -16.80
N SER A 102 4.14 -1.41 -17.44
CA SER A 102 2.99 -2.14 -17.97
C SER A 102 2.00 -2.55 -16.87
N LEU A 103 2.51 -2.94 -15.69
CA LEU A 103 1.69 -3.25 -14.53
C LEU A 103 0.91 -2.01 -14.06
N TYR A 104 1.59 -0.88 -13.91
CA TYR A 104 0.97 0.39 -13.54
C TYR A 104 -0.10 0.81 -14.52
N GLU A 105 0.21 0.81 -15.81
CA GLU A 105 -0.74 1.13 -16.87
C GLU A 105 -1.95 0.20 -16.86
N SER A 106 -1.72 -1.11 -16.70
CA SER A 106 -2.81 -2.08 -16.60
C SER A 106 -3.73 -1.82 -15.41
N VAL A 107 -3.17 -1.52 -14.23
CA VAL A 107 -3.95 -1.17 -13.04
C VAL A 107 -4.73 0.12 -13.28
N LEU A 108 -4.08 1.16 -13.78
CA LEU A 108 -4.69 2.46 -13.95
C LEU A 108 -5.80 2.44 -15.00
N TYR A 109 -5.52 1.94 -16.20
CA TYR A 109 -6.48 1.97 -17.30
C TYR A 109 -7.58 0.93 -17.14
N ARG A 110 -7.24 -0.33 -16.89
CA ARG A 110 -8.22 -1.41 -16.82
C ARG A 110 -8.99 -1.43 -15.50
N ASP A 111 -8.25 -1.35 -14.37
CA ASP A 111 -8.85 -1.63 -13.07
C ASP A 111 -9.39 -0.34 -12.39
N VAL A 112 -8.90 0.84 -12.79
CA VAL A 112 -9.42 2.12 -12.28
C VAL A 112 -10.30 2.80 -13.31
N MET A 113 -9.78 3.18 -14.49
CA MET A 113 -10.51 4.04 -15.43
C MET A 113 -11.68 3.31 -16.10
N VAL A 114 -11.41 2.23 -16.84
CA VAL A 114 -12.45 1.50 -17.59
C VAL A 114 -13.52 0.96 -16.65
N ARG A 115 -13.12 0.39 -15.52
CA ARG A 115 -14.05 -0.21 -14.57
C ARG A 115 -14.97 0.81 -13.91
N ASN A 116 -14.53 2.03 -13.69
CA ASN A 116 -15.31 3.09 -13.06
C ASN A 116 -15.85 4.12 -14.05
N ASN A 117 -15.76 3.86 -15.36
CA ASN A 117 -16.18 4.74 -16.43
C ASN A 117 -15.59 6.15 -16.33
N LEU A 118 -14.30 6.24 -15.98
CA LEU A 118 -13.58 7.51 -15.88
C LEU A 118 -13.07 7.94 -17.24
N THR A 119 -13.27 9.20 -17.57
CA THR A 119 -12.78 9.83 -18.81
C THR A 119 -11.63 10.82 -18.59
N ASN A 120 -11.43 11.24 -17.35
CA ASN A 120 -10.47 12.27 -16.95
C ASN A 120 -9.10 11.64 -16.63
N GLU A 121 -8.43 11.15 -17.67
CA GLU A 121 -7.13 10.47 -17.54
C GLU A 121 -6.06 11.39 -16.94
N LYS A 122 -5.98 12.63 -17.45
CA LYS A 122 -4.94 13.59 -17.05
C LYS A 122 -4.97 13.84 -15.54
N GLU A 123 -6.14 14.15 -15.00
CA GLU A 123 -6.30 14.44 -13.57
C GLU A 123 -5.97 13.23 -12.70
N LEU A 124 -6.30 12.03 -13.15
CA LEU A 124 -5.99 10.81 -12.43
C LEU A 124 -4.47 10.54 -12.43
N LEU A 125 -3.79 10.70 -13.56
CA LEU A 125 -2.34 10.58 -13.69
C LEU A 125 -1.61 11.60 -12.80
N GLU A 126 -2.03 12.88 -12.83
CA GLU A 126 -1.47 13.94 -12.00
C GLU A 126 -1.67 13.66 -10.51
N LEU A 127 -2.81 13.10 -10.12
CA LEU A 127 -3.10 12.71 -8.73
C LEU A 127 -2.15 11.60 -8.26
N VAL A 128 -2.00 10.54 -9.04
CA VAL A 128 -1.08 9.42 -8.71
C VAL A 128 0.35 9.94 -8.61
N TYR A 129 0.78 10.73 -9.59
CA TYR A 129 2.12 11.31 -9.62
C TYR A 129 2.39 12.22 -8.40
N TYR A 130 1.42 13.07 -8.04
CA TYR A 130 1.57 13.96 -6.90
C TYR A 130 1.63 13.19 -5.58
N ILE A 131 0.78 12.18 -5.38
CA ILE A 131 0.78 11.35 -4.16
C ILE A 131 2.09 10.57 -4.07
N SER A 132 2.56 9.97 -5.17
CA SER A 132 3.83 9.23 -5.22
C SER A 132 5.03 10.11 -4.88
N SER A 133 5.04 11.36 -5.36
CA SER A 133 6.11 12.32 -5.08
C SER A 133 6.05 12.94 -3.68
N ASN A 134 4.94 12.73 -2.95
CA ASN A 134 4.71 13.26 -1.61
C ASN A 134 4.30 12.19 -0.60
N VAL A 135 4.79 10.96 -0.78
CA VAL A 135 4.52 9.85 0.14
C VAL A 135 4.89 10.22 1.57
N GLY A 136 4.07 9.81 2.54
CA GLY A 136 4.24 10.16 3.96
C GLY A 136 3.88 11.61 4.33
N LYS A 137 3.67 12.53 3.36
CA LYS A 137 3.24 13.91 3.66
C LYS A 137 1.73 14.01 3.89
N LEU A 138 1.36 15.03 4.64
CA LEU A 138 -0.04 15.36 4.90
C LEU A 138 -0.71 15.96 3.67
N MET A 139 -1.81 15.37 3.23
CA MET A 139 -2.59 15.80 2.07
C MET A 139 -4.08 15.83 2.43
N SER A 140 -4.76 16.94 2.11
CA SER A 140 -6.22 17.02 2.17
C SER A 140 -6.84 16.85 0.78
N TYR A 141 -8.06 16.35 0.70
CA TYR A 141 -8.74 16.24 -0.59
C TYR A 141 -8.95 17.60 -1.26
N ASN A 142 -9.12 18.67 -0.46
CA ASN A 142 -9.19 20.03 -0.99
C ASN A 142 -7.85 20.51 -1.57
N SER A 143 -6.72 20.21 -0.91
CA SER A 143 -5.40 20.57 -1.46
C SER A 143 -5.09 19.78 -2.73
N LEU A 144 -5.40 18.48 -2.74
CA LEU A 144 -5.23 17.64 -3.93
C LEU A 144 -6.10 18.13 -5.10
N ALA A 145 -7.35 18.52 -4.85
CA ALA A 145 -8.24 19.06 -5.88
C ALA A 145 -7.65 20.31 -6.55
N LYS A 146 -7.05 21.21 -5.76
CA LYS A 146 -6.38 22.41 -6.28
C LYS A 146 -5.15 22.07 -7.13
N VAL A 147 -4.34 21.12 -6.68
CA VAL A 147 -3.12 20.71 -7.40
C VAL A 147 -3.45 20.05 -8.73
N VAL A 148 -4.44 19.18 -8.76
CA VAL A 148 -4.84 18.40 -9.95
C VAL A 148 -5.77 19.22 -10.88
N GLY A 149 -6.26 20.37 -10.43
CA GLY A 149 -7.14 21.24 -11.23
C GLY A 149 -8.60 20.78 -11.30
N VAL A 150 -9.04 19.93 -10.37
CA VAL A 150 -10.47 19.52 -10.29
C VAL A 150 -11.26 20.44 -9.37
N LYS A 151 -12.53 20.71 -9.73
CA LYS A 151 -13.37 21.66 -8.99
C LYS A 151 -13.76 21.16 -7.58
N ASN A 152 -14.00 19.88 -7.43
CA ASN A 152 -14.62 19.31 -6.22
C ASN A 152 -13.71 18.29 -5.52
N ALA A 153 -13.54 18.44 -4.21
CA ALA A 153 -12.84 17.46 -3.37
C ALA A 153 -13.51 16.08 -3.36
N SER A 154 -14.81 15.99 -3.65
CA SER A 154 -15.53 14.72 -3.81
C SER A 154 -15.01 13.90 -4.99
N THR A 155 -14.61 14.55 -6.09
CA THR A 155 -13.97 13.87 -7.23
C THR A 155 -12.66 13.22 -6.81
N ILE A 156 -11.81 13.96 -6.07
CA ILE A 156 -10.57 13.40 -5.51
C ILE A 156 -10.86 12.24 -4.56
N SER A 157 -11.87 12.37 -3.71
CA SER A 157 -12.27 11.28 -2.80
C SER A 157 -12.64 10.01 -3.56
N ASN A 158 -13.37 10.13 -4.67
CA ASN A 158 -13.73 9.01 -5.53
C ASN A 158 -12.50 8.40 -6.22
N TYR A 159 -11.63 9.23 -6.80
CA TYR A 159 -10.40 8.75 -7.44
C TYR A 159 -9.51 7.98 -6.45
N ILE A 160 -9.32 8.52 -5.25
CA ILE A 160 -8.57 7.85 -4.19
C ILE A 160 -9.23 6.53 -3.78
N ALA A 161 -10.57 6.48 -3.66
CA ALA A 161 -11.27 5.22 -3.37
C ALA A 161 -11.01 4.16 -4.45
N PHE A 162 -11.05 4.53 -5.73
CA PHE A 162 -10.77 3.61 -6.83
C PHE A 162 -9.31 3.14 -6.85
N LEU A 163 -8.36 4.04 -6.54
CA LEU A 163 -6.94 3.72 -6.43
C LEU A 163 -6.65 2.79 -5.22
N GLN A 164 -7.38 2.96 -4.11
CA GLN A 164 -7.31 2.06 -2.96
C GLN A 164 -7.93 0.68 -3.27
N ASP A 165 -9.07 0.67 -3.96
CA ASP A 165 -9.75 -0.57 -4.39
C ASP A 165 -8.87 -1.42 -5.33
N SER A 166 -7.99 -0.76 -6.11
CA SER A 166 -7.00 -1.41 -6.99
C SER A 166 -5.66 -1.68 -6.30
N TYR A 167 -5.53 -1.42 -5.02
CA TYR A 167 -4.29 -1.57 -4.24
C TYR A 167 -3.11 -0.71 -4.72
N LEU A 168 -3.33 0.33 -5.52
CA LEU A 168 -2.24 1.17 -6.01
C LEU A 168 -1.75 2.15 -4.94
N ILE A 169 -2.70 2.81 -4.27
CA ILE A 169 -2.44 3.84 -3.24
C ILE A 169 -3.28 3.51 -2.00
N PHE A 170 -2.77 3.90 -0.85
CA PHE A 170 -3.45 3.79 0.44
C PHE A 170 -3.41 5.12 1.17
N MET A 171 -4.49 5.44 1.90
CA MET A 171 -4.57 6.66 2.70
C MET A 171 -4.71 6.33 4.17
N VAL A 172 -3.80 6.84 4.99
CA VAL A 172 -3.82 6.70 6.44
C VAL A 172 -4.44 7.92 7.07
N ASN A 173 -5.43 7.70 7.93
CA ASN A 173 -6.16 8.75 8.64
C ASN A 173 -5.38 9.22 9.87
N LYS A 174 -5.61 10.48 10.27
CA LYS A 174 -5.19 10.95 11.59
C LYS A 174 -5.96 10.21 12.67
N TYR A 175 -5.28 9.79 13.74
CA TYR A 175 -5.96 9.29 14.92
C TYR A 175 -6.73 10.43 15.61
N ASP A 176 -8.01 10.22 15.82
CA ASP A 176 -8.87 11.07 16.63
C ASP A 176 -9.98 10.22 17.26
N VAL A 177 -10.45 10.57 18.43
CA VAL A 177 -11.60 9.89 19.06
C VAL A 177 -12.92 10.19 18.33
N SER A 178 -12.97 11.30 17.61
CA SER A 178 -14.11 11.69 16.78
C SER A 178 -13.96 11.18 15.35
N LEU A 179 -14.85 10.30 14.93
CA LEU A 179 -14.92 9.80 13.55
C LEU A 179 -15.03 10.95 12.54
N LYS A 180 -15.84 11.97 12.84
CA LYS A 180 -15.98 13.16 11.98
C LYS A 180 -14.64 13.84 11.74
N LYS A 181 -13.85 14.03 12.81
CA LYS A 181 -12.50 14.62 12.68
C LYS A 181 -11.55 13.73 11.92
N GLN A 182 -11.57 12.41 12.14
CA GLN A 182 -10.76 11.46 11.35
C GLN A 182 -11.03 11.60 9.84
N MET A 183 -12.31 11.69 9.45
CA MET A 183 -12.70 11.86 8.05
C MET A 183 -12.27 13.19 7.44
N GLN A 184 -12.33 14.28 8.23
CA GLN A 184 -12.05 15.66 7.76
C GLN A 184 -10.57 16.03 7.77
N ASN A 185 -9.77 15.40 8.62
CA ASN A 185 -8.35 15.69 8.72
C ASN A 185 -7.59 15.30 7.43
N ALA A 186 -6.45 15.95 7.23
CA ALA A 186 -5.49 15.54 6.22
C ALA A 186 -5.07 14.08 6.43
N LYS A 187 -4.61 13.43 5.38
CA LYS A 187 -4.21 12.03 5.37
C LYS A 187 -2.77 11.90 4.88
N LYS A 188 -2.08 10.84 5.29
CA LYS A 188 -0.80 10.44 4.67
C LYS A 188 -1.08 9.42 3.58
N GLY A 189 -0.42 9.55 2.42
CA GLY A 189 -0.55 8.62 1.29
C GLY A 189 0.64 7.69 1.19
N TYR A 190 0.40 6.41 0.85
CA TYR A 190 1.42 5.37 0.66
C TYR A 190 1.12 4.55 -0.58
N LEU A 191 2.16 3.97 -1.20
CA LEU A 191 2.05 3.09 -2.36
C LEU A 191 2.26 1.63 -1.97
N ILE A 192 1.77 0.74 -2.83
CA ILE A 192 1.82 -0.71 -2.65
C ILE A 192 3.23 -1.30 -2.69
N ASP A 193 4.20 -0.60 -3.31
CA ASP A 193 5.53 -1.13 -3.57
C ASP A 193 6.57 -0.03 -3.75
N LEU A 194 7.82 -0.24 -3.30
CA LEU A 194 8.88 0.75 -3.40
C LEU A 194 9.46 0.88 -4.82
N GLY A 195 9.57 -0.22 -5.56
CA GLY A 195 10.03 -0.18 -6.95
C GLY A 195 9.06 0.61 -7.83
N LEU A 196 7.76 0.41 -7.62
CA LEU A 196 6.72 1.18 -8.29
C LEU A 196 6.73 2.65 -7.85
N LEU A 197 6.90 2.91 -6.56
CA LEU A 197 7.02 4.27 -6.02
C LEU A 197 8.18 5.04 -6.67
N ARG A 198 9.37 4.42 -6.75
CA ARG A 198 10.54 5.02 -7.40
C ARG A 198 10.35 5.27 -8.89
N MET A 199 9.59 4.43 -9.57
CA MET A 199 9.26 4.63 -10.98
C MET A 199 8.32 5.82 -11.20
N LEU A 200 7.37 6.03 -10.28
CA LEU A 200 6.32 7.04 -10.41
C LEU A 200 6.69 8.40 -9.83
N ALA A 201 7.54 8.46 -8.80
CA ALA A 201 7.86 9.70 -8.11
C ALA A 201 8.71 10.64 -8.96
N PHE A 202 8.41 11.95 -8.87
CA PHE A 202 9.23 13.01 -9.45
C PHE A 202 10.48 13.22 -8.60
N HIS A 203 11.61 13.17 -9.23
CA HIS A 203 12.91 12.99 -8.61
C HIS A 203 12.99 11.68 -7.79
N HIS A 204 14.06 10.97 -8.00
CA HIS A 204 14.45 9.91 -7.07
C HIS A 204 14.61 10.60 -5.73
N THR A 205 13.57 10.51 -4.91
CA THR A 205 13.62 11.10 -3.58
C THR A 205 14.76 10.38 -2.88
N GLU A 206 15.89 11.06 -2.73
CA GLU A 206 16.97 10.67 -1.82
C GLU A 206 16.45 10.64 -0.37
N ASP A 207 15.18 10.94 -0.17
CA ASP A 207 14.48 10.87 1.11
C ASP A 207 14.19 9.41 1.49
N ASN A 208 15.28 8.71 1.83
CA ASN A 208 15.21 7.34 2.31
C ASN A 208 14.31 7.19 3.55
N GLY A 209 14.12 8.27 4.32
CA GLY A 209 13.22 8.28 5.46
C GLY A 209 11.77 8.00 5.04
N ARG A 210 11.28 8.69 4.01
CA ARG A 210 9.91 8.48 3.50
C ARG A 210 9.71 7.15 2.79
N LEU A 211 10.73 6.69 2.07
CA LEU A 211 10.70 5.36 1.47
C LEU A 211 10.66 4.29 2.55
N LEU A 212 11.41 4.45 3.63
CA LEU A 212 11.37 3.55 4.78
C LEU A 212 10.02 3.62 5.49
N GLU A 213 9.44 4.81 5.65
CA GLU A 213 8.09 4.99 6.20
C GLU A 213 7.04 4.24 5.37
N ASN A 214 7.13 4.33 4.03
CA ASN A 214 6.25 3.56 3.14
C ASN A 214 6.44 2.04 3.31
N LEU A 215 7.66 1.58 3.47
CA LEU A 215 7.96 0.16 3.69
C LEU A 215 7.41 -0.34 5.03
N VAL A 216 7.56 0.45 6.11
CA VAL A 216 6.99 0.15 7.43
C VAL A 216 5.46 0.10 7.35
N TYR A 217 4.84 1.06 6.65
CA TYR A 217 3.40 1.04 6.38
C TYR A 217 2.96 -0.29 5.75
N LEU A 218 3.66 -0.74 4.72
CA LEU A 218 3.33 -2.00 4.02
C LEU A 218 3.47 -3.22 4.93
N ASP A 219 4.50 -3.27 5.77
CA ASP A 219 4.69 -4.36 6.73
C ASP A 219 3.56 -4.41 7.78
N LEU A 220 3.17 -3.25 8.31
CA LEU A 220 2.04 -3.13 9.24
C LEU A 220 0.71 -3.56 8.59
N THR A 221 0.50 -3.15 7.34
CA THR A 221 -0.71 -3.50 6.58
C THR A 221 -0.79 -5.00 6.31
N ARG A 222 0.32 -5.65 5.91
CA ARG A 222 0.40 -7.11 5.75
C ARG A 222 0.06 -7.87 7.04
N LYS A 223 0.40 -7.30 8.19
CA LYS A 223 0.07 -7.84 9.51
C LYS A 223 -1.39 -7.59 9.93
N GLY A 224 -2.18 -6.92 9.08
CA GLY A 224 -3.57 -6.60 9.34
C GLY A 224 -3.79 -5.60 10.46
N LYS A 225 -2.82 -4.71 10.71
CA LYS A 225 -2.92 -3.70 11.77
C LYS A 225 -3.89 -2.58 11.39
N GLU A 226 -4.62 -2.05 12.37
CA GLU A 226 -5.43 -0.83 12.23
C GLU A 226 -4.53 0.39 12.43
N ILE A 227 -4.14 1.05 11.33
CA ILE A 227 -3.07 2.04 11.26
C ILE A 227 -3.63 3.44 11.17
N TYR A 228 -3.10 4.33 11.99
CA TYR A 228 -3.33 5.77 11.97
C TYR A 228 -1.99 6.51 12.07
N TYR A 229 -1.97 7.82 11.79
CA TYR A 229 -0.87 8.71 12.18
C TYR A 229 -1.32 9.66 13.30
N HIS A 230 -0.37 10.23 14.03
CA HIS A 230 -0.65 11.25 15.03
C HIS A 230 0.14 12.53 14.72
N ASN A 231 -0.53 13.67 14.80
CA ASN A 231 0.09 14.98 14.61
C ASN A 231 -0.68 16.00 15.44
N GLN A 232 -0.17 16.28 16.66
CA GLN A 232 -0.62 17.37 17.53
C GLN A 232 0.62 18.13 18.04
N LYS A 233 0.95 18.00 19.34
CA LYS A 233 2.14 18.61 19.94
C LYS A 233 3.44 17.93 19.51
N LYS A 234 3.39 16.62 19.30
CA LYS A 234 4.48 15.78 18.75
C LYS A 234 3.92 14.98 17.58
N GLU A 235 4.73 14.75 16.56
CA GLU A 235 4.39 13.90 15.43
C GLU A 235 4.75 12.45 15.74
N CYS A 236 3.94 11.52 15.25
CA CYS A 236 4.22 10.09 15.25
C CYS A 236 3.73 9.52 13.94
N ASP A 237 4.60 8.82 13.21
CA ASP A 237 4.31 8.34 11.88
C ASP A 237 3.19 7.31 11.88
N PHE A 238 3.22 6.35 12.80
CA PHE A 238 2.18 5.35 12.92
C PHE A 238 1.73 5.15 14.36
N VAL A 239 0.42 5.04 14.51
CA VAL A 239 -0.26 4.68 15.75
C VAL A 239 -1.12 3.47 15.45
N ILE A 240 -0.89 2.39 16.17
CA ILE A 240 -1.62 1.14 16.00
C ILE A 240 -2.73 1.06 17.04
N LYS A 241 -3.94 0.82 16.56
CA LYS A 241 -5.11 0.65 17.39
C LYS A 241 -5.57 -0.80 17.38
N GLU A 242 -5.86 -1.33 18.55
CA GLU A 242 -6.53 -2.61 18.69
C GLU A 242 -7.78 -2.41 19.55
N LYS A 243 -8.94 -2.75 18.96
CA LYS A 243 -10.26 -2.47 19.57
C LYS A 243 -10.44 -0.97 19.83
N SER A 244 -10.42 -0.54 21.11
CA SER A 244 -10.60 0.86 21.52
C SER A 244 -9.32 1.53 22.03
N LYS A 245 -8.18 0.82 22.05
CA LYS A 245 -6.93 1.29 22.67
C LYS A 245 -5.82 1.44 21.64
N ILE A 246 -4.97 2.44 21.83
CA ILE A 246 -3.67 2.52 21.18
C ILE A 246 -2.75 1.53 21.88
N VAL A 247 -2.15 0.64 21.12
CA VAL A 247 -1.24 -0.41 21.62
C VAL A 247 0.20 -0.17 21.25
N GLU A 248 0.45 0.62 20.19
CA GLU A 248 1.80 0.85 19.70
C GLU A 248 1.88 2.24 19.04
N ALA A 249 3.01 2.92 19.18
CA ALA A 249 3.36 4.15 18.48
C ALA A 249 4.74 3.96 17.84
N ILE A 250 4.85 4.23 16.55
CA ILE A 250 6.05 3.96 15.75
C ILE A 250 6.49 5.26 15.09
N GLN A 251 7.73 5.68 15.38
CA GLN A 251 8.42 6.74 14.66
C GLN A 251 9.46 6.09 13.74
N VAL A 252 9.48 6.49 12.47
CA VAL A 252 10.40 5.94 11.47
C VAL A 252 11.52 6.95 11.21
N SER A 253 12.77 6.49 11.30
CA SER A 253 13.96 7.32 10.99
C SER A 253 14.97 6.49 10.21
N TRP A 254 15.57 7.08 9.19
CA TRP A 254 16.65 6.45 8.43
C TRP A 254 17.97 6.41 9.21
N SER A 255 18.24 7.43 10.04
CA SER A 255 19.37 7.45 10.96
C SER A 255 18.91 7.91 12.35
N ILE A 256 19.51 7.35 13.38
CA ILE A 256 19.22 7.64 14.81
C ILE A 256 20.32 8.55 15.41
N GLU A 257 21.06 9.28 14.59
CA GLU A 257 22.25 10.02 15.02
C GLU A 257 21.97 11.35 15.77
N VAL A 258 20.73 11.68 16.10
CA VAL A 258 20.40 12.97 16.71
C VAL A 258 19.73 12.78 18.08
N GLU A 259 20.35 13.32 19.12
CA GLU A 259 19.79 13.38 20.50
C GLU A 259 18.35 13.95 20.58
N SER A 260 17.92 14.70 19.57
CA SER A 260 16.55 15.26 19.46
C SER A 260 15.46 14.23 19.16
N THR A 261 15.81 12.99 18.84
CA THR A 261 14.83 11.93 18.50
C THR A 261 14.27 11.26 19.77
N TYR A 262 14.85 11.51 20.93
CA TYR A 262 14.50 10.87 22.20
C TYR A 262 13.80 11.79 23.24
N ASN A 263 13.41 13.01 22.88
CA ASN A 263 12.71 13.95 23.79
C ASN A 263 11.21 14.05 23.52
#